data_7dc24b678e16e1f6057f023fcf09ce29
#
_entry.id   7dc24b678e16e1f6057f023fcf09ce29
#
_cell.length_a   1.000
_cell.length_b   1.000
_cell.length_c   1.000
_cell.angle_alpha   90.00
_cell.angle_beta   90.00
_cell.angle_gamma   90.00
#
_symmetry.space_group_name_H-M   'P 1'
#
loop_
_entity.id
_entity.type
_entity.pdbx_description
1 polymer ?
#
loop_
_entity_poly.entity_id
_entity_poly.type
_entity_poly.pdbx_seq_one_letter_code
_entity_poly.pdbx_strand_id
1 'polypeptide(L)'
;MKASAPTSQPDAIVVGSGATGGVAAMVLAEAGLQVLVLEAGPDLSSRQAFGSEPLNTARRVAQIASGKKRLQRHHPGFWKHNPSLFVDEQRNPYSTPDDAPFLWSRGRQVGGKSLTWGGITLRLSDYEFQAAERDGQGPGWPIGSADLAPYYTRLEQLLEVHGACDGLPQLPDGHFLPPLPLTPGEQHLQECIGRDLGLPLISSRGFNLHRGPGWPRSSSQGCTLARARATGRTQVRSNAVVSHLLLDGDQAKGVVLVDSRTGSQERIDAPLVVLCASTIETLRILLHSSETH
;
A
#
# COMPACT_ATOMS: atom_id res chain seq x y z
N MET A 1 12.59 -23.48 5.52
CA MET A 1 12.64 -23.24 6.97
C MET A 1 11.20 -23.15 7.46
N LYS A 2 10.78 -23.98 8.40
CA LYS A 2 9.47 -23.87 9.05
C LYS A 2 9.52 -22.64 9.93
N ALA A 3 8.64 -21.68 9.70
CA ALA A 3 8.43 -20.57 10.64
C ALA A 3 8.01 -21.21 11.98
N SER A 4 8.81 -21.04 13.02
CA SER A 4 8.42 -21.39 14.38
C SER A 4 7.21 -20.53 14.77
N ALA A 5 6.21 -21.15 15.39
CA ALA A 5 5.12 -20.42 16.00
C ALA A 5 5.71 -19.38 16.97
N PRO A 6 5.11 -18.18 17.10
CA PRO A 6 5.57 -17.21 18.08
C PRO A 6 5.48 -17.83 19.48
N THR A 7 6.59 -17.75 20.20
CA THR A 7 6.71 -18.32 21.56
C THR A 7 5.98 -17.47 22.63
N SER A 8 5.43 -16.32 22.24
CA SER A 8 4.63 -15.42 23.09
C SER A 8 3.52 -14.78 22.27
N GLN A 9 2.42 -14.45 22.94
CA GLN A 9 1.32 -13.66 22.36
C GLN A 9 1.86 -12.31 21.86
N PRO A 10 1.51 -11.85 20.64
CA PRO A 10 1.93 -10.53 20.16
C PRO A 10 1.22 -9.41 20.93
N ASP A 11 1.91 -8.28 21.12
CA ASP A 11 1.31 -7.07 21.68
C ASP A 11 0.39 -6.39 20.65
N ALA A 12 0.71 -6.55 19.36
CA ALA A 12 -0.08 -5.98 18.29
C ALA A 12 -0.12 -6.88 17.04
N ILE A 13 -1.29 -6.92 16.41
CA ILE A 13 -1.47 -7.51 15.08
C ILE A 13 -1.68 -6.38 14.07
N VAL A 14 -0.92 -6.41 12.98
CA VAL A 14 -1.11 -5.53 11.81
C VAL A 14 -1.61 -6.37 10.65
N VAL A 15 -2.81 -6.07 10.16
CA VAL A 15 -3.45 -6.82 9.06
C VAL A 15 -3.15 -6.13 7.74
N GLY A 16 -2.31 -6.76 6.93
CA GLY A 16 -1.77 -6.23 5.67
C GLY A 16 -0.36 -5.65 5.83
N SER A 17 0.49 -5.91 4.86
CA SER A 17 1.92 -5.55 4.85
C SER A 17 2.26 -4.47 3.81
N GLY A 18 1.25 -3.82 3.24
CA GLY A 18 1.40 -2.76 2.24
C GLY A 18 2.03 -1.48 2.80
N ALA A 19 1.80 -0.35 2.14
CA ALA A 19 2.39 0.94 2.54
C ALA A 19 2.02 1.30 3.99
N THR A 20 0.75 1.30 4.33
CA THR A 20 0.25 1.66 5.67
C THR A 20 0.64 0.63 6.73
N GLY A 21 0.51 -0.67 6.42
CA GLY A 21 0.88 -1.73 7.35
C GLY A 21 2.38 -1.79 7.65
N GLY A 22 3.22 -1.46 6.66
CA GLY A 22 4.66 -1.32 6.87
C GLY A 22 5.00 -0.18 7.84
N VAL A 23 4.32 0.97 7.71
CA VAL A 23 4.49 2.12 8.64
C VAL A 23 3.99 1.75 10.03
N ALA A 24 2.78 1.18 10.14
CA ALA A 24 2.22 0.79 11.44
C ALA A 24 3.14 -0.21 12.16
N ALA A 25 3.59 -1.26 11.46
CA ALA A 25 4.50 -2.24 12.02
C ALA A 25 5.82 -1.61 12.49
N MET A 26 6.38 -0.69 11.70
CA MET A 26 7.61 0.02 12.06
C MET A 26 7.44 0.85 13.34
N VAL A 27 6.39 1.67 13.39
CA VAL A 27 6.17 2.57 14.54
C VAL A 27 5.92 1.77 15.81
N LEU A 28 5.10 0.73 15.76
CA LEU A 28 4.81 -0.12 16.92
C LEU A 28 6.07 -0.88 17.39
N ALA A 29 6.83 -1.44 16.46
CA ALA A 29 8.05 -2.17 16.80
C ALA A 29 9.16 -1.26 17.37
N GLU A 30 9.31 -0.04 16.84
CA GLU A 30 10.22 0.98 17.36
C GLU A 30 9.78 1.47 18.75
N ALA A 31 8.48 1.45 19.04
CA ALA A 31 7.95 1.72 20.37
C ALA A 31 8.13 0.56 21.37
N GLY A 32 8.73 -0.57 20.94
CA GLY A 32 9.07 -1.71 21.79
C GLY A 32 8.08 -2.86 21.78
N LEU A 33 6.97 -2.79 21.02
CA LEU A 33 5.94 -3.84 20.96
C LEU A 33 6.39 -5.01 20.11
N GLN A 34 5.94 -6.22 20.48
CA GLN A 34 6.03 -7.42 19.65
C GLN A 34 4.90 -7.40 18.62
N VAL A 35 5.24 -7.26 17.35
CA VAL A 35 4.30 -7.04 16.26
C VAL A 35 4.21 -8.27 15.36
N LEU A 36 2.99 -8.76 15.15
CA LEU A 36 2.70 -9.78 14.15
C LEU A 36 2.00 -9.14 12.95
N VAL A 37 2.66 -9.14 11.80
CA VAL A 37 2.06 -8.69 10.55
C VAL A 37 1.46 -9.89 9.81
N LEU A 38 0.16 -9.84 9.53
CA LEU A 38 -0.56 -10.87 8.77
C LEU A 38 -0.80 -10.40 7.34
N GLU A 39 -0.25 -11.15 6.38
CA GLU A 39 -0.39 -10.84 4.96
C GLU A 39 -1.09 -11.97 4.22
N ALA A 40 -2.13 -11.64 3.47
CA ALA A 40 -2.97 -12.62 2.77
C ALA A 40 -2.23 -13.34 1.63
N GLY A 41 -1.21 -12.72 1.04
CA GLY A 41 -0.44 -13.26 -0.06
C GLY A 41 0.92 -13.85 0.34
N PRO A 42 1.68 -14.36 -0.66
CA PRO A 42 2.99 -14.95 -0.42
C PRO A 42 4.06 -13.90 -0.11
N ASP A 43 5.12 -14.32 0.58
CA ASP A 43 6.37 -13.55 0.69
C ASP A 43 7.27 -13.93 -0.50
N LEU A 44 7.59 -12.95 -1.33
CA LEU A 44 8.39 -13.10 -2.53
C LEU A 44 9.77 -12.49 -2.30
N SER A 45 10.80 -13.05 -2.91
CA SER A 45 12.08 -12.33 -3.05
C SER A 45 11.93 -11.17 -4.06
N SER A 46 12.79 -10.17 -4.00
CA SER A 46 12.79 -9.06 -4.98
C SER A 46 12.96 -9.56 -6.42
N ARG A 47 13.79 -10.61 -6.62
CA ARG A 47 13.95 -11.24 -7.93
C ARG A 47 12.66 -11.90 -8.44
N GLN A 48 11.90 -12.54 -7.57
CA GLN A 48 10.60 -13.12 -7.94
C GLN A 48 9.55 -12.04 -8.20
N ALA A 49 9.55 -10.99 -7.38
CA ALA A 49 8.59 -9.88 -7.50
C ALA A 49 8.79 -9.06 -8.78
N PHE A 50 10.03 -8.75 -9.15
CA PHE A 50 10.28 -7.88 -10.31
C PHE A 50 10.56 -8.66 -11.58
N GLY A 51 11.29 -9.79 -11.51
CA GLY A 51 11.66 -10.57 -12.69
C GLY A 51 12.58 -9.81 -13.67
N SER A 52 12.49 -10.18 -14.93
CA SER A 52 13.06 -9.45 -16.07
C SER A 52 11.98 -9.16 -17.09
N GLU A 53 12.13 -8.13 -17.92
CA GLU A 53 11.09 -7.77 -18.87
C GLU A 53 10.75 -8.87 -19.90
N PRO A 54 11.71 -9.63 -20.48
CA PRO A 54 11.36 -10.75 -21.34
C PRO A 54 10.52 -11.82 -20.62
N LEU A 55 10.87 -12.15 -19.37
CA LEU A 55 10.14 -13.10 -18.55
C LEU A 55 8.74 -12.59 -18.18
N ASN A 56 8.63 -11.32 -17.84
CA ASN A 56 7.34 -10.70 -17.50
C ASN A 56 6.42 -10.64 -18.72
N THR A 57 6.95 -10.37 -19.90
CA THR A 57 6.20 -10.40 -21.17
C THR A 57 5.69 -11.82 -21.46
N ALA A 58 6.54 -12.82 -21.36
CA ALA A 58 6.12 -14.21 -21.52
C ALA A 58 5.01 -14.61 -20.53
N ARG A 59 5.14 -14.20 -19.26
CA ARG A 59 4.11 -14.42 -18.22
C ARG A 59 2.79 -13.73 -18.55
N ARG A 60 2.81 -12.47 -19.05
CA ARG A 60 1.61 -11.74 -19.46
C ARG A 60 0.87 -12.50 -20.56
N VAL A 61 1.59 -12.89 -21.62
CA VAL A 61 1.02 -13.65 -22.72
C VAL A 61 0.39 -14.94 -22.23
N ALA A 62 1.11 -15.72 -21.42
CA ALA A 62 0.60 -17.00 -20.89
C ALA A 62 -0.64 -16.82 -20.01
N GLN A 63 -0.69 -15.79 -19.17
CA GLN A 63 -1.84 -15.52 -18.30
C GLN A 63 -3.06 -15.04 -19.10
N ILE A 64 -2.86 -14.21 -20.11
CA ILE A 64 -3.94 -13.76 -21.00
C ILE A 64 -4.50 -14.93 -21.79
N ALA A 65 -3.63 -15.76 -22.38
CA ALA A 65 -4.03 -16.94 -23.15
C ALA A 65 -4.78 -17.96 -22.29
N SER A 66 -4.42 -18.12 -21.01
CA SER A 66 -5.12 -19.01 -20.07
C SER A 66 -6.40 -18.41 -19.47
N GLY A 67 -6.83 -17.22 -19.89
CA GLY A 67 -8.02 -16.55 -19.37
C GLY A 67 -7.90 -15.97 -17.96
N LYS A 68 -6.69 -16.00 -17.37
CA LYS A 68 -6.42 -15.41 -16.05
C LYS A 68 -6.28 -13.90 -16.12
N LYS A 69 -6.50 -13.24 -15.00
CA LYS A 69 -6.30 -11.78 -14.82
C LYS A 69 -7.07 -10.94 -15.85
N ARG A 70 -8.27 -11.37 -16.18
CA ARG A 70 -9.13 -10.73 -17.21
C ARG A 70 -9.43 -9.28 -16.86
N LEU A 71 -9.63 -8.97 -15.59
CA LEU A 71 -9.88 -7.60 -15.09
C LEU A 71 -8.58 -6.85 -14.86
N GLN A 72 -7.57 -7.47 -14.23
CA GLN A 72 -6.30 -6.80 -13.89
C GLN A 72 -5.54 -6.27 -15.10
N ARG A 73 -5.67 -6.92 -16.26
CA ARG A 73 -5.03 -6.45 -17.52
C ARG A 73 -5.53 -5.09 -18.00
N HIS A 74 -6.69 -4.64 -17.53
CA HIS A 74 -7.21 -3.31 -17.85
C HIS A 74 -6.52 -2.19 -17.01
N HIS A 75 -5.79 -2.55 -15.96
CA HIS A 75 -5.03 -1.60 -15.18
C HIS A 75 -3.68 -1.30 -15.85
N PRO A 76 -3.32 -0.01 -16.10
CA PRO A 76 -2.07 0.35 -16.79
C PRO A 76 -0.81 -0.25 -16.15
N GLY A 77 -0.77 -0.37 -14.82
CA GLY A 77 0.34 -0.96 -14.07
C GLY A 77 0.59 -2.44 -14.39
N PHE A 78 -0.42 -3.19 -14.87
CA PHE A 78 -0.25 -4.58 -15.27
C PHE A 78 0.79 -4.74 -16.40
N TRP A 79 0.84 -3.78 -17.30
CA TRP A 79 1.75 -3.79 -18.45
C TRP A 79 3.17 -3.33 -18.12
N LYS A 80 3.35 -2.67 -16.96
CA LYS A 80 4.64 -2.14 -16.51
C LYS A 80 5.32 -3.03 -15.47
N HIS A 81 4.58 -3.89 -14.77
CA HIS A 81 5.09 -4.70 -13.67
C HIS A 81 4.98 -6.19 -13.96
N ASN A 82 5.60 -7.00 -13.11
CA ASN A 82 5.41 -8.45 -13.14
C ASN A 82 3.92 -8.78 -12.93
N PRO A 83 3.26 -9.46 -13.87
CA PRO A 83 1.83 -9.77 -13.76
C PRO A 83 1.49 -10.66 -12.56
N SER A 84 2.47 -11.36 -11.99
CA SER A 84 2.27 -12.16 -10.77
C SER A 84 1.98 -11.32 -9.53
N LEU A 85 2.26 -10.01 -9.55
CA LEU A 85 1.94 -9.09 -8.45
C LEU A 85 0.47 -8.65 -8.44
N PHE A 86 -0.30 -9.04 -9.44
CA PHE A 86 -1.73 -8.75 -9.51
C PHE A 86 -2.54 -9.99 -9.17
N VAL A 87 -3.70 -9.80 -8.54
CA VAL A 87 -4.58 -10.89 -8.11
C VAL A 87 -5.12 -11.68 -9.29
N ASP A 88 -5.30 -12.97 -9.10
CA ASP A 88 -6.04 -13.84 -10.02
C ASP A 88 -7.51 -13.86 -9.59
N GLU A 89 -8.40 -13.31 -10.42
CA GLU A 89 -9.84 -13.19 -10.14
C GLU A 89 -10.55 -14.55 -10.15
N GLN A 90 -9.98 -15.56 -10.77
CA GLN A 90 -10.56 -16.92 -10.72
C GLN A 90 -10.43 -17.51 -9.30
N ARG A 91 -9.34 -17.17 -8.61
CA ARG A 91 -9.10 -17.62 -7.22
C ARG A 91 -9.67 -16.68 -6.17
N ASN A 92 -9.80 -15.41 -6.52
CA ASN A 92 -10.27 -14.36 -5.62
C ASN A 92 -11.33 -13.52 -6.36
N PRO A 93 -12.50 -14.10 -6.63
CA PRO A 93 -13.54 -13.44 -7.40
C PRO A 93 -14.14 -12.26 -6.63
N TYR A 94 -14.67 -11.31 -7.38
CA TYR A 94 -15.56 -10.25 -6.89
C TYR A 94 -16.58 -9.93 -7.99
N SER A 95 -17.70 -9.38 -7.60
CA SER A 95 -18.73 -8.88 -8.51
C SER A 95 -19.00 -7.40 -8.24
N THR A 96 -19.52 -6.73 -9.24
CA THR A 96 -20.01 -5.37 -9.16
C THR A 96 -21.39 -5.30 -9.78
N PRO A 97 -22.27 -4.37 -9.38
CA PRO A 97 -23.52 -4.12 -10.09
C PRO A 97 -23.25 -3.79 -11.56
N ASP A 98 -24.14 -4.20 -12.45
CA ASP A 98 -24.00 -3.96 -13.90
C ASP A 98 -24.08 -2.46 -14.24
N ASP A 99 -24.85 -1.70 -13.48
CA ASP A 99 -25.02 -0.26 -13.61
C ASP A 99 -23.92 0.58 -12.90
N ALA A 100 -23.06 -0.08 -12.09
CA ALA A 100 -21.96 0.55 -11.37
C ALA A 100 -20.68 -0.32 -11.43
N PRO A 101 -20.13 -0.56 -12.63
CA PRO A 101 -18.95 -1.42 -12.77
C PRO A 101 -17.72 -0.78 -12.10
N PHE A 102 -16.97 -1.58 -11.33
CA PHE A 102 -15.76 -1.15 -10.66
C PHE A 102 -14.60 -2.08 -10.96
N LEU A 103 -13.50 -1.50 -11.45
CA LEU A 103 -12.27 -2.25 -11.70
C LEU A 103 -11.38 -2.25 -10.45
N TRP A 104 -11.44 -3.33 -9.68
CA TRP A 104 -10.62 -3.48 -8.49
C TRP A 104 -9.22 -4.02 -8.82
N SER A 105 -8.27 -3.13 -9.04
CA SER A 105 -6.87 -3.49 -9.18
C SER A 105 -6.25 -3.73 -7.80
N ARG A 106 -5.82 -4.94 -7.54
CA ARG A 106 -5.26 -5.34 -6.24
C ARG A 106 -4.02 -6.22 -6.36
N GLY A 107 -3.07 -6.01 -5.45
CA GLY A 107 -1.96 -6.91 -5.18
C GLY A 107 -2.25 -7.75 -3.94
N ARG A 108 -1.70 -8.96 -3.88
CA ARG A 108 -1.85 -9.88 -2.74
C ARG A 108 -0.54 -10.61 -2.54
N GLN A 109 0.41 -9.91 -1.95
CA GLN A 109 1.74 -10.37 -1.57
C GLN A 109 2.32 -9.46 -0.50
N VAL A 110 3.35 -9.92 0.21
CA VAL A 110 4.07 -9.06 1.17
C VAL A 110 4.60 -7.83 0.45
N GLY A 111 4.28 -6.66 0.98
CA GLY A 111 4.55 -5.36 0.36
C GLY A 111 3.36 -4.75 -0.37
N GLY A 112 2.32 -5.53 -0.69
CA GLY A 112 1.09 -5.05 -1.29
C GLY A 112 1.31 -4.19 -2.54
N LYS A 113 0.51 -3.16 -2.71
CA LYS A 113 0.60 -2.24 -3.85
C LYS A 113 1.79 -1.29 -3.81
N SER A 114 2.54 -1.21 -2.71
CA SER A 114 3.80 -0.47 -2.69
C SER A 114 4.86 -1.03 -3.67
N LEU A 115 4.64 -2.24 -4.21
CA LEU A 115 5.47 -2.85 -5.24
C LEU A 115 5.07 -2.48 -6.68
N THR A 116 3.88 -1.92 -6.88
CA THR A 116 3.30 -1.68 -8.21
C THR A 116 2.77 -0.27 -8.43
N TRP A 117 2.99 0.66 -7.51
CA TRP A 117 2.55 2.04 -7.63
C TRP A 117 3.51 2.90 -8.49
N GLY A 118 3.06 4.10 -8.84
CA GLY A 118 3.84 5.02 -9.67
C GLY A 118 4.96 5.77 -8.95
N GLY A 119 5.05 5.67 -7.62
CA GLY A 119 6.09 6.34 -6.84
C GLY A 119 5.90 7.85 -6.73
N ILE A 120 4.70 8.37 -7.01
CA ILE A 120 4.35 9.78 -6.83
C ILE A 120 3.67 9.93 -5.48
N THR A 121 4.14 10.86 -4.66
CA THR A 121 3.65 11.11 -3.32
C THR A 121 3.43 12.60 -3.12
N LEU A 122 2.17 12.98 -3.00
CA LEU A 122 1.75 14.37 -2.81
C LEU A 122 1.11 14.49 -1.43
N ARG A 123 1.30 15.64 -0.77
CA ARG A 123 0.54 15.99 0.42
C ARG A 123 -0.87 16.38 0.00
N LEU A 124 -1.87 15.91 0.74
CA LEU A 124 -3.22 16.44 0.60
C LEU A 124 -3.28 17.86 1.19
N SER A 125 -3.97 18.74 0.52
CA SER A 125 -4.27 20.09 0.99
C SER A 125 -5.64 20.14 1.69
N ASP A 126 -5.98 21.26 2.30
CA ASP A 126 -7.31 21.45 2.89
C ASP A 126 -8.43 21.41 1.85
N TYR A 127 -8.07 21.64 0.57
CA TYR A 127 -9.02 21.49 -0.53
C TYR A 127 -9.55 20.05 -0.65
N GLU A 128 -8.69 19.02 -0.47
CA GLU A 128 -9.12 17.63 -0.47
C GLU A 128 -9.84 17.24 0.83
N PHE A 129 -9.39 17.73 1.99
CA PHE A 129 -10.03 17.40 3.27
C PHE A 129 -11.45 17.94 3.37
N GLN A 130 -11.73 19.07 2.74
CA GLN A 130 -13.04 19.72 2.72
C GLN A 130 -13.86 19.40 1.46
N ALA A 131 -13.36 18.55 0.57
CA ALA A 131 -13.98 18.30 -0.72
C ALA A 131 -15.43 17.81 -0.60
N ALA A 132 -15.70 16.86 0.29
CA ALA A 132 -17.06 16.31 0.46
C ALA A 132 -18.06 17.36 0.90
N GLU A 133 -17.69 18.24 1.83
CA GLU A 133 -18.54 19.35 2.31
C GLU A 133 -18.75 20.40 1.22
N ARG A 134 -17.66 20.81 0.55
CA ARG A 134 -17.72 21.77 -0.56
C ARG A 134 -18.60 21.28 -1.70
N ASP A 135 -18.53 20.01 -2.03
CA ASP A 135 -19.25 19.41 -3.15
C ASP A 135 -20.64 18.88 -2.76
N GLY A 136 -21.07 19.09 -1.50
CA GLY A 136 -22.38 18.67 -1.00
C GLY A 136 -22.56 17.15 -0.87
N GLN A 137 -21.45 16.39 -0.76
CA GLN A 137 -21.46 14.93 -0.68
C GLN A 137 -21.35 14.37 0.75
N GLY A 138 -21.30 15.26 1.75
CA GLY A 138 -21.20 14.88 3.15
C GLY A 138 -20.32 15.84 3.95
N PRO A 139 -20.02 15.51 5.22
CA PRO A 139 -19.15 16.34 6.05
C PRO A 139 -17.70 16.30 5.57
N GLY A 140 -16.98 17.38 5.77
CA GLY A 140 -15.53 17.42 5.63
C GLY A 140 -14.82 16.49 6.63
N TRP A 141 -13.54 16.22 6.41
CA TRP A 141 -12.74 15.46 7.36
C TRP A 141 -12.53 16.29 8.64
N PRO A 142 -12.52 15.65 9.83
CA PRO A 142 -12.29 16.35 11.11
C PRO A 142 -10.81 16.71 11.34
N ILE A 143 -9.97 16.62 10.31
CA ILE A 143 -8.54 16.94 10.30
C ILE A 143 -8.20 17.73 9.03
N GLY A 144 -7.13 18.51 9.09
CA GLY A 144 -6.62 19.29 7.97
C GLY A 144 -5.16 18.98 7.62
N SER A 145 -4.64 19.71 6.64
CA SER A 145 -3.26 19.56 6.17
C SER A 145 -2.24 19.84 7.27
N ALA A 146 -2.52 20.80 8.15
CA ALA A 146 -1.65 21.15 9.28
C ALA A 146 -1.50 20.01 10.30
N ASP A 147 -2.59 19.28 10.56
CA ASP A 147 -2.57 18.14 11.51
C ASP A 147 -1.67 17.00 11.01
N LEU A 148 -1.63 16.81 9.69
CA LEU A 148 -0.84 15.74 9.06
C LEU A 148 0.59 16.17 8.69
N ALA A 149 0.90 17.45 8.66
CA ALA A 149 2.20 17.96 8.23
C ALA A 149 3.40 17.32 8.94
N PRO A 150 3.40 17.10 10.28
CA PRO A 150 4.52 16.46 10.98
C PRO A 150 4.74 15.00 10.53
N TYR A 151 3.66 14.26 10.24
CA TYR A 151 3.71 12.88 9.81
C TYR A 151 4.17 12.76 8.37
N TYR A 152 3.71 13.65 7.48
CA TYR A 152 4.23 13.77 6.13
C TYR A 152 5.74 14.03 6.13
N THR A 153 6.20 15.03 6.89
CA THR A 153 7.62 15.35 7.03
C THR A 153 8.45 14.15 7.46
N ARG A 154 8.00 13.43 8.49
CA ARG A 154 8.68 12.21 8.97
C ARG A 154 8.78 11.14 7.88
N LEU A 155 7.70 10.92 7.12
CA LEU A 155 7.67 9.91 6.06
C LEU A 155 8.48 10.34 4.84
N GLU A 156 8.43 11.60 4.43
CA GLU A 156 9.23 12.13 3.33
C GLU A 156 10.72 11.96 3.57
N GLN A 157 11.18 12.30 4.78
CA GLN A 157 12.57 12.10 5.20
C GLN A 157 12.95 10.62 5.25
N LEU A 158 12.10 9.77 5.85
CA LEU A 158 12.34 8.33 5.96
C LEU A 158 12.42 7.66 4.60
N LEU A 159 11.52 8.02 3.70
CA LEU A 159 11.40 7.43 2.37
C LEU A 159 12.37 8.07 1.36
N GLU A 160 13.01 9.20 1.71
CA GLU A 160 13.88 9.97 0.80
C GLU A 160 13.12 10.44 -0.46
N VAL A 161 12.02 11.14 -0.23
CA VAL A 161 11.20 11.69 -1.31
C VAL A 161 11.91 12.83 -2.00
N HIS A 162 11.99 12.79 -3.31
CA HIS A 162 12.48 13.90 -4.15
C HIS A 162 11.35 14.88 -4.45
N GLY A 163 11.65 16.18 -4.50
CA GLY A 163 10.68 17.20 -4.83
C GLY A 163 11.21 18.61 -4.65
N ALA A 164 10.39 19.61 -4.96
CA ALA A 164 10.68 21.02 -4.73
C ALA A 164 9.55 21.65 -3.88
N CYS A 165 9.89 22.74 -3.21
CA CYS A 165 8.91 23.62 -2.59
C CYS A 165 8.47 24.63 -3.64
N ASP A 166 7.29 24.43 -4.20
CA ASP A 166 6.77 25.19 -5.34
C ASP A 166 5.81 26.33 -4.92
N GLY A 167 5.45 26.41 -3.63
CA GLY A 167 4.56 27.43 -3.08
C GLY A 167 3.13 27.36 -3.60
N LEU A 168 2.67 26.19 -4.00
CA LEU A 168 1.35 26.01 -4.59
C LEU A 168 0.31 25.69 -3.50
N PRO A 169 -0.78 26.48 -3.34
CA PRO A 169 -1.77 26.27 -2.29
C PRO A 169 -2.43 24.90 -2.32
N GLN A 170 -2.69 24.37 -3.52
CA GLN A 170 -3.28 23.04 -3.73
C GLN A 170 -2.28 21.89 -3.55
N LEU A 171 -1.00 22.18 -3.36
CA LEU A 171 0.05 21.19 -3.21
C LEU A 171 1.02 21.64 -2.10
N PRO A 172 0.69 21.42 -0.83
CA PRO A 172 1.51 21.86 0.30
C PRO A 172 2.96 21.42 0.19
N ASP A 173 3.87 22.31 0.49
CA ASP A 173 5.31 22.03 0.48
C ASP A 173 5.72 21.09 1.61
N GLY A 174 6.81 20.37 1.41
CA GLY A 174 7.32 19.34 2.32
C GLY A 174 8.83 19.37 2.50
N HIS A 175 9.36 18.29 3.07
CA HIS A 175 10.79 18.06 3.25
C HIS A 175 11.29 17.05 2.22
N PHE A 176 11.93 17.55 1.17
CA PHE A 176 12.33 16.74 0.04
C PHE A 176 13.84 16.70 -0.14
N LEU A 177 14.35 15.62 -0.74
CA LEU A 177 15.61 15.62 -1.43
C LEU A 177 15.48 16.48 -2.70
N PRO A 178 16.60 16.95 -3.31
CA PRO A 178 16.55 17.73 -4.53
C PRO A 178 15.62 17.09 -5.57
N PRO A 179 14.85 17.92 -6.32
CA PRO A 179 13.92 17.41 -7.33
C PRO A 179 14.65 16.63 -8.41
N LEU A 180 13.95 15.65 -9.00
CA LEU A 180 14.46 14.98 -10.18
C LEU A 180 14.56 16.00 -11.32
N PRO A 181 15.70 16.04 -12.06
CA PRO A 181 15.90 17.05 -13.09
C PRO A 181 14.93 16.85 -14.25
N LEU A 182 14.35 17.94 -14.71
CA LEU A 182 13.58 17.96 -15.94
C LEU A 182 14.51 17.75 -17.15
N THR A 183 14.05 17.00 -18.11
CA THR A 183 14.72 16.88 -19.41
C THR A 183 14.66 18.21 -20.17
N PRO A 184 15.53 18.46 -21.17
CA PRO A 184 15.47 19.69 -21.97
C PRO A 184 14.09 19.94 -22.62
N GLY A 185 13.40 18.88 -23.04
CA GLY A 185 12.04 18.99 -23.58
C GLY A 185 11.00 19.40 -22.52
N GLU A 186 11.10 18.86 -21.32
CA GLU A 186 10.23 19.24 -20.19
C GLU A 186 10.50 20.67 -19.72
N GLN A 187 11.76 21.12 -19.71
CA GLN A 187 12.13 22.52 -19.41
C GLN A 187 11.52 23.47 -20.43
N HIS A 188 11.66 23.17 -21.74
CA HIS A 188 11.03 23.96 -22.79
C HIS A 188 9.51 24.01 -22.65
N LEU A 189 8.87 22.86 -22.32
CA LEU A 189 7.42 22.79 -22.06
C LEU A 189 7.02 23.62 -20.84
N GLN A 190 7.83 23.59 -19.78
CA GLN A 190 7.62 24.41 -18.57
C GLN A 190 7.60 25.91 -18.91
N GLU A 191 8.56 26.36 -19.72
CA GLU A 191 8.64 27.77 -20.19
C GLU A 191 7.42 28.16 -21.03
N CYS A 192 7.03 27.31 -21.99
CA CYS A 192 5.87 27.56 -22.84
C CYS A 192 4.55 27.61 -22.04
N ILE A 193 4.33 26.65 -21.17
CA ILE A 193 3.10 26.60 -20.34
C ILE A 193 3.05 27.80 -19.39
N GLY A 194 4.18 28.15 -18.76
CA GLY A 194 4.27 29.31 -17.88
C GLY A 194 3.96 30.61 -18.62
N ARG A 195 4.53 30.79 -19.82
CA ARG A 195 4.33 31.99 -20.64
C ARG A 195 2.94 32.08 -21.24
N ASP A 196 2.43 30.99 -21.81
CA ASP A 196 1.22 31.02 -22.65
C ASP A 196 -0.07 30.78 -21.84
N LEU A 197 0.02 30.08 -20.72
CA LEU A 197 -1.13 29.70 -19.89
C LEU A 197 -1.08 30.23 -18.46
N GLY A 198 0.07 30.76 -18.02
CA GLY A 198 0.27 31.20 -16.63
C GLY A 198 0.20 30.03 -15.61
N LEU A 199 0.41 28.78 -16.05
CA LEU A 199 0.33 27.60 -15.21
C LEU A 199 1.74 27.09 -14.86
N PRO A 200 1.95 26.63 -13.61
CA PRO A 200 3.22 26.01 -13.23
C PRO A 200 3.28 24.56 -13.74
N LEU A 201 4.34 24.20 -14.42
CA LEU A 201 4.75 22.81 -14.64
C LEU A 201 5.90 22.50 -13.67
N ILE A 202 5.71 21.55 -12.77
CA ILE A 202 6.67 21.23 -11.73
C ILE A 202 7.24 19.82 -11.91
N SER A 203 8.42 19.58 -11.33
CA SER A 203 8.93 18.21 -11.18
C SER A 203 8.03 17.43 -10.24
N SER A 204 7.75 16.16 -10.56
CA SER A 204 6.93 15.34 -9.70
C SER A 204 7.58 15.14 -8.34
N ARG A 205 6.78 15.12 -7.29
CA ARG A 205 7.23 14.76 -5.93
C ARG A 205 7.11 13.25 -5.76
N GLY A 206 8.22 12.58 -5.47
CA GLY A 206 8.21 11.12 -5.39
C GLY A 206 9.59 10.50 -5.48
N PHE A 207 9.67 9.38 -6.17
CA PHE A 207 10.87 8.56 -6.20
C PHE A 207 11.41 8.41 -7.61
N ASN A 208 12.75 8.33 -7.70
CA ASN A 208 13.37 7.80 -8.90
C ASN A 208 13.00 6.31 -9.03
N LEU A 209 12.26 5.98 -10.09
CA LEU A 209 11.83 4.61 -10.36
C LEU A 209 12.93 3.71 -10.92
N HIS A 210 14.17 4.21 -11.01
CA HIS A 210 15.31 3.37 -11.40
C HIS A 210 15.50 2.25 -10.38
N ARG A 211 15.34 1.02 -10.82
CA ARG A 211 15.40 -0.16 -9.98
C ARG A 211 16.78 -0.78 -10.03
N GLY A 212 17.54 -0.55 -8.98
CA GLY A 212 18.73 -1.33 -8.67
C GLY A 212 18.38 -2.75 -8.19
N PRO A 213 19.38 -3.59 -7.88
CA PRO A 213 19.12 -4.88 -7.25
C PRO A 213 18.50 -4.70 -5.86
N GLY A 214 17.61 -5.63 -5.47
CA GLY A 214 16.94 -5.62 -4.17
C GLY A 214 15.54 -4.98 -4.19
N TRP A 215 15.09 -4.55 -3.02
CA TRP A 215 13.80 -3.91 -2.85
C TRP A 215 13.93 -2.38 -3.02
N PRO A 216 13.08 -1.73 -3.80
CA PRO A 216 13.11 -0.27 -3.92
C PRO A 216 12.69 0.37 -2.58
N ARG A 217 13.35 1.47 -2.23
CA ARG A 217 13.05 2.23 -1.01
C ARG A 217 11.61 2.76 -0.97
N SER A 218 11.03 2.98 -2.12
CA SER A 218 9.61 3.35 -2.30
C SER A 218 8.62 2.25 -1.92
N SER A 219 9.09 1.05 -1.56
CA SER A 219 8.24 -0.07 -1.14
C SER A 219 8.34 -0.30 0.36
N SER A 220 7.28 -0.86 0.97
CA SER A 220 7.33 -1.25 2.38
C SER A 220 8.42 -2.28 2.64
N GLN A 221 8.63 -3.24 1.73
CA GLN A 221 9.71 -4.24 1.82
C GLN A 221 11.11 -3.63 1.80
N GLY A 222 11.32 -2.52 1.09
CA GLY A 222 12.62 -1.85 0.98
C GLY A 222 12.86 -0.77 2.04
N CYS A 223 11.84 -0.38 2.79
CA CYS A 223 11.95 0.68 3.79
C CYS A 223 11.24 0.33 5.11
N THR A 224 9.97 0.60 5.22
CA THR A 224 9.25 0.57 6.51
C THR A 224 9.16 -0.83 7.12
N LEU A 225 8.78 -1.83 6.35
CA LEU A 225 8.72 -3.21 6.83
C LEU A 225 10.12 -3.80 7.08
N ALA A 226 11.12 -3.43 6.25
CA ALA A 226 12.50 -3.81 6.49
C ALA A 226 13.00 -3.25 7.82
N ARG A 227 12.69 -1.97 8.11
CA ARG A 227 13.04 -1.31 9.36
C ARG A 227 12.32 -1.92 10.56
N ALA A 228 11.03 -2.25 10.42
CA ALA A 228 10.28 -2.98 11.44
C ALA A 228 10.93 -4.33 11.78
N ARG A 229 11.30 -5.11 10.76
CA ARG A 229 12.02 -6.40 10.94
C ARG A 229 13.38 -6.23 11.60
N ALA A 230 14.10 -5.16 11.30
CA ALA A 230 15.43 -4.89 11.87
C ALA A 230 15.41 -4.65 13.37
N THR A 231 14.27 -4.28 13.97
CA THR A 231 14.10 -4.18 15.43
C THR A 231 14.17 -5.53 16.14
N GLY A 232 14.04 -6.64 15.42
CA GLY A 232 13.88 -7.99 15.99
C GLY A 232 12.52 -8.25 16.63
N ARG A 233 11.59 -7.27 16.61
CA ARG A 233 10.27 -7.33 17.27
C ARG A 233 9.12 -7.56 16.30
N THR A 234 9.39 -7.65 15.00
CA THR A 234 8.36 -7.84 13.97
C THR A 234 8.49 -9.19 13.29
N GLN A 235 7.42 -9.95 13.35
CA GLN A 235 7.25 -11.17 12.56
C GLN A 235 6.24 -10.91 11.44
N VAL A 236 6.53 -11.39 10.23
CA VAL A 236 5.59 -11.35 9.09
C VAL A 236 5.15 -12.77 8.77
N ARG A 237 3.86 -13.00 8.83
CA ARG A 237 3.23 -14.26 8.43
C ARG A 237 2.50 -14.06 7.10
N SER A 238 3.03 -14.64 6.05
CA SER A 238 2.44 -14.65 4.72
C SER A 238 1.41 -15.76 4.56
N ASN A 239 0.55 -15.66 3.54
CA ASN A 239 -0.56 -16.58 3.27
C ASN A 239 -1.59 -16.67 4.40
N ALA A 240 -1.67 -15.65 5.24
CA ALA A 240 -2.55 -15.54 6.40
C ALA A 240 -3.69 -14.56 6.08
N VAL A 241 -4.82 -15.09 5.67
CA VAL A 241 -6.02 -14.30 5.30
C VAL A 241 -6.84 -14.05 6.54
N VAL A 242 -6.87 -12.81 7.04
CA VAL A 242 -7.74 -12.46 8.15
C VAL A 242 -9.19 -12.51 7.69
N SER A 243 -9.98 -13.33 8.36
CA SER A 243 -11.40 -13.51 8.14
C SER A 243 -12.21 -12.42 8.84
N HIS A 244 -12.09 -12.33 10.15
CA HIS A 244 -12.81 -11.39 11.01
C HIS A 244 -12.04 -11.11 12.30
N LEU A 245 -12.47 -10.10 13.04
CA LEU A 245 -11.97 -9.77 14.36
C LEU A 245 -12.59 -10.68 15.43
N LEU A 246 -11.84 -10.94 16.47
CA LEU A 246 -12.35 -11.46 17.73
C LEU A 246 -12.76 -10.26 18.57
N LEU A 247 -14.04 -10.16 18.89
CA LEU A 247 -14.59 -9.06 19.67
C LEU A 247 -15.01 -9.55 21.08
N ASP A 248 -14.95 -8.64 22.03
CA ASP A 248 -15.52 -8.77 23.37
C ASP A 248 -16.22 -7.43 23.66
N GLY A 249 -17.54 -7.40 23.44
CA GLY A 249 -18.26 -6.15 23.30
C GLY A 249 -17.68 -5.28 22.19
N ASP A 250 -17.32 -4.04 22.50
CA ASP A 250 -16.74 -3.09 21.54
C ASP A 250 -15.20 -3.19 21.41
N GLN A 251 -14.58 -4.17 22.08
CA GLN A 251 -13.12 -4.30 22.09
C GLN A 251 -12.65 -5.43 21.18
N ALA A 252 -11.70 -5.12 20.29
CA ALA A 252 -10.97 -6.15 19.56
C ALA A 252 -10.00 -6.88 20.50
N LYS A 253 -10.04 -8.21 20.48
CA LYS A 253 -9.17 -9.10 21.29
C LYS A 253 -8.22 -9.92 20.41
N GLY A 254 -8.30 -9.80 19.11
CA GLY A 254 -7.49 -10.56 18.17
C GLY A 254 -8.19 -10.75 16.83
N VAL A 255 -7.77 -11.77 16.12
CA VAL A 255 -8.30 -12.11 14.78
C VAL A 255 -8.46 -13.61 14.60
N VAL A 256 -9.37 -13.98 13.70
CA VAL A 256 -9.42 -15.30 13.08
C VAL A 256 -8.83 -15.18 11.67
N LEU A 257 -7.92 -16.06 11.34
CA LEU A 257 -7.31 -16.14 10.02
C LEU A 257 -7.49 -17.53 9.38
N VAL A 258 -7.35 -17.56 8.06
CA VAL A 258 -7.30 -18.79 7.26
C VAL A 258 -5.95 -18.83 6.54
N ASP A 259 -5.20 -19.93 6.71
CA ASP A 259 -4.02 -20.17 5.86
C ASP A 259 -4.49 -20.50 4.43
N SER A 260 -4.14 -19.65 3.47
CA SER A 260 -4.62 -19.77 2.09
C SER A 260 -4.07 -20.97 1.32
N ARG A 261 -3.11 -21.70 1.88
CA ARG A 261 -2.51 -22.91 1.28
C ARG A 261 -3.18 -24.18 1.78
N THR A 262 -3.59 -24.19 3.03
CA THR A 262 -4.14 -25.40 3.70
C THR A 262 -5.64 -25.31 3.94
N GLY A 263 -6.20 -24.09 3.98
CA GLY A 263 -7.58 -23.83 4.38
C GLY A 263 -7.81 -23.91 5.90
N SER A 264 -6.77 -24.17 6.70
CA SER A 264 -6.91 -24.26 8.15
C SER A 264 -7.19 -22.89 8.75
N GLN A 265 -8.11 -22.88 9.71
CA GLN A 265 -8.40 -21.69 10.51
C GLN A 265 -7.55 -21.69 11.78
N GLU A 266 -7.19 -20.48 12.22
CA GLU A 266 -6.44 -20.24 13.43
C GLU A 266 -6.91 -18.94 14.09
N ARG A 267 -6.98 -18.95 15.40
CA ARG A 267 -7.24 -17.79 16.25
C ARG A 267 -5.93 -17.25 16.79
N ILE A 268 -5.73 -15.93 16.72
CA ILE A 268 -4.60 -15.25 17.35
C ILE A 268 -5.14 -14.11 18.19
N ASP A 269 -4.84 -14.14 19.47
CA ASP A 269 -5.23 -13.09 20.41
C ASP A 269 -4.15 -12.01 20.46
N ALA A 270 -4.57 -10.73 20.52
CA ALA A 270 -3.72 -9.58 20.75
C ALA A 270 -4.55 -8.41 21.29
N PRO A 271 -4.01 -7.58 22.19
CA PRO A 271 -4.73 -6.44 22.74
C PRO A 271 -4.91 -5.28 21.74
N LEU A 272 -4.10 -5.25 20.67
CA LEU A 272 -4.17 -4.23 19.62
C LEU A 272 -4.25 -4.87 18.24
N VAL A 273 -5.23 -4.45 17.44
CA VAL A 273 -5.34 -4.84 16.03
C VAL A 273 -5.41 -3.59 15.14
N VAL A 274 -4.49 -3.50 14.19
CA VAL A 274 -4.42 -2.40 13.22
C VAL A 274 -4.78 -2.93 11.84
N LEU A 275 -5.89 -2.47 11.27
CA LEU A 275 -6.38 -2.89 9.96
C LEU A 275 -5.74 -2.05 8.84
N CYS A 276 -4.90 -2.69 8.03
CA CYS A 276 -4.16 -2.10 6.91
C CYS A 276 -4.35 -2.91 5.61
N ALA A 277 -5.48 -3.61 5.48
CA ALA A 277 -5.76 -4.53 4.37
C ALA A 277 -6.27 -3.84 3.09
N SER A 278 -6.15 -2.53 2.97
CA SER A 278 -6.82 -1.63 2.01
C SER A 278 -8.33 -1.47 2.27
N THR A 279 -8.94 -0.42 1.70
CA THR A 279 -10.30 0.00 2.05
C THR A 279 -11.33 -1.13 1.94
N ILE A 280 -11.42 -1.78 0.78
CA ILE A 280 -12.46 -2.79 0.53
C ILE A 280 -12.24 -4.05 1.41
N GLU A 281 -11.01 -4.52 1.54
CA GLU A 281 -10.73 -5.69 2.40
C GLU A 281 -10.89 -5.37 3.88
N THR A 282 -10.53 -4.17 4.31
CA THR A 282 -10.78 -3.71 5.69
C THR A 282 -12.28 -3.69 5.98
N LEU A 283 -13.08 -3.14 5.06
CA LEU A 283 -14.53 -3.12 5.20
C LEU A 283 -15.12 -4.54 5.22
N ARG A 284 -14.64 -5.45 4.36
CA ARG A 284 -15.04 -6.87 4.39
C ARG A 284 -14.77 -7.51 5.75
N ILE A 285 -13.58 -7.28 6.32
CA ILE A 285 -13.23 -7.82 7.65
C ILE A 285 -14.19 -7.29 8.71
N LEU A 286 -14.47 -5.98 8.71
CA LEU A 286 -15.36 -5.36 9.68
C LEU A 286 -16.80 -5.87 9.56
N LEU A 287 -17.35 -5.92 8.34
CA LEU A 287 -18.70 -6.43 8.10
C LEU A 287 -18.82 -7.89 8.54
N HIS A 288 -17.86 -8.73 8.16
CA HIS A 288 -17.88 -10.14 8.59
C HIS A 288 -17.70 -10.31 10.11
N SER A 289 -16.99 -9.40 10.76
CA SER A 289 -16.89 -9.39 12.22
C SER A 289 -18.22 -9.09 12.89
N SER A 290 -19.04 -8.19 12.33
CA SER A 290 -20.37 -7.87 12.87
C SER A 290 -21.40 -8.98 12.66
N GLU A 291 -21.21 -9.85 11.67
CA GLU A 291 -22.10 -11.00 11.42
C GLU A 291 -21.80 -12.21 12.31
N THR A 292 -20.59 -12.27 12.87
CA THR A 292 -20.12 -13.40 13.69
C THR A 292 -20.25 -13.17 15.17
N HIS A 293 -20.74 -12.01 15.59
CA HIS A 293 -21.08 -11.60 16.95
C HIS A 293 -22.55 -11.23 17.06
#